data_087d0818ffa38674c870cd73aa51dab5
#
_entry.id   087d0818ffa38674c870cd73aa51dab5
#
_cell.length_a   1.000
_cell.length_b   1.000
_cell.length_c   1.000
_cell.angle_alpha   90.00
_cell.angle_beta   90.00
_cell.angle_gamma   90.00
#
_symmetry.space_group_name_H-M   'P 1'
#
loop_
_entity.id
_entity.type
_entity.pdbx_description
1 polymer ?
#
loop_
_entity_poly.entity_id
_entity_poly.type
_entity_poly.pdbx_seq_one_letter_code
_entity_poly.pdbx_strand_id
1 'polypeptide(L)'
;MEIIVSSVIGGQIVVEVGMERVLHQLIIEMRKSLKKQFANNSFDGLDKTKINIYISGDVSEYCTESGITKCRYLRKKKEIISEFCIDRYYWTSEPLLDVKRKFLLFIEDSFVDLSVCIKKKLKSERYDFDSEVFKEMVVKSLIEL
;
A
#
# COMPACT_ATOMS: atom_id res chain seq x y z
N MET A 1 11.62 1.90 11.46
CA MET A 1 10.69 0.82 11.12
C MET A 1 10.98 0.30 9.72
N GLU A 2 10.96 -0.97 9.57
CA GLU A 2 11.09 -1.61 8.26
C GLU A 2 9.73 -1.68 7.56
N ILE A 3 9.66 -1.24 6.33
CA ILE A 3 8.47 -1.36 5.51
C ILE A 3 8.79 -2.19 4.26
N ILE A 4 8.01 -3.24 4.04
CA ILE A 4 8.19 -4.17 2.94
C ILE A 4 6.95 -4.14 2.07
N VAL A 5 7.13 -3.79 0.82
CA VAL A 5 6.04 -3.77 -0.17
C VAL A 5 6.32 -4.84 -1.22
N SER A 6 5.36 -5.71 -1.42
CA SER A 6 5.36 -6.70 -2.50
C SER A 6 4.12 -6.52 -3.36
N SER A 7 4.14 -7.04 -4.55
CA SER A 7 3.03 -6.90 -5.48
C SER A 7 2.78 -8.17 -6.26
N VAL A 8 1.51 -8.40 -6.57
CA VAL A 8 1.07 -9.45 -7.49
C VAL A 8 0.21 -8.77 -8.54
N ILE A 9 0.66 -8.80 -9.78
CA ILE A 9 -0.12 -8.35 -10.93
C ILE A 9 -0.53 -9.59 -11.69
N GLY A 10 -1.81 -9.91 -11.68
CA GLY A 10 -2.31 -11.15 -12.23
C GLY A 10 -3.62 -11.00 -12.98
N GLY A 11 -4.06 -12.11 -13.59
CA GLY A 11 -5.26 -12.16 -14.38
C GLY A 11 -5.12 -11.45 -15.74
N GLN A 12 -6.21 -11.37 -16.48
CA GLN A 12 -6.24 -10.63 -17.74
C GLN A 12 -6.54 -9.16 -17.47
N ILE A 13 -5.50 -8.39 -17.28
CA ILE A 13 -5.65 -6.94 -17.25
C ILE A 13 -5.74 -6.49 -18.71
N VAL A 14 -6.97 -6.40 -19.22
CA VAL A 14 -7.21 -5.83 -20.54
C VAL A 14 -7.13 -4.31 -20.39
N VAL A 15 -5.96 -3.80 -20.50
CA VAL A 15 -5.65 -2.40 -20.38
C VAL A 15 -4.73 -2.00 -21.51
N GLU A 16 -4.57 -0.71 -21.70
CA GLU A 16 -3.68 -0.21 -22.73
C GLU A 16 -2.29 -0.83 -22.62
N VAL A 17 -1.68 -1.08 -23.77
CA VAL A 17 -0.32 -1.61 -23.87
C VAL A 17 0.64 -0.73 -23.09
N GLY A 18 1.43 -1.37 -22.23
CA GLY A 18 2.42 -0.66 -21.40
C GLY A 18 1.99 -0.33 -19.99
N MET A 19 0.72 -0.50 -19.64
CA MET A 19 0.24 -0.18 -18.29
C MET A 19 0.88 -1.05 -17.21
N GLU A 20 1.06 -2.34 -17.46
CA GLU A 20 1.76 -3.22 -16.51
C GLU A 20 3.18 -2.73 -16.23
N ARG A 21 3.88 -2.30 -17.28
CA ARG A 21 5.24 -1.76 -17.15
C ARG A 21 5.25 -0.50 -16.28
N VAL A 22 4.30 0.41 -16.49
CA VAL A 22 4.17 1.63 -15.70
C VAL A 22 3.91 1.28 -14.23
N LEU A 23 3.00 0.37 -13.96
CA LEU A 23 2.66 -0.05 -12.60
C LEU A 23 3.84 -0.73 -11.91
N HIS A 24 4.54 -1.63 -12.59
CA HIS A 24 5.75 -2.27 -12.04
C HIS A 24 6.81 -1.24 -11.68
N GLN A 25 7.06 -0.28 -12.58
CA GLN A 25 8.05 0.74 -12.33
C GLN A 25 7.68 1.64 -11.15
N LEU A 26 6.41 2.03 -11.05
CA LEU A 26 5.89 2.82 -9.93
C LEU A 26 6.04 2.07 -8.60
N ILE A 27 5.75 0.79 -8.58
CA ILE A 27 5.88 -0.03 -7.37
C ILE A 27 7.35 -0.13 -6.94
N ILE A 28 8.26 -0.32 -7.89
CA ILE A 28 9.71 -0.36 -7.60
C ILE A 28 10.17 0.96 -6.99
N GLU A 29 9.80 2.09 -7.59
CA GLU A 29 10.18 3.42 -7.11
C GLU A 29 9.56 3.73 -5.75
N MET A 30 8.29 3.40 -5.58
CA MET A 30 7.58 3.56 -4.31
C MET A 30 8.23 2.75 -3.19
N ARG A 31 8.60 1.51 -3.46
CA ARG A 31 9.28 0.64 -2.51
C ARG A 31 10.58 1.26 -2.00
N LYS A 32 11.38 1.80 -2.92
CA LYS A 32 12.65 2.47 -2.59
C LYS A 32 12.42 3.72 -1.74
N SER A 33 11.46 4.54 -2.13
CA SER A 33 11.15 5.78 -1.44
C SER A 33 10.62 5.54 -0.03
N LEU A 34 9.69 4.60 0.12
CA LEU A 34 9.16 4.20 1.42
C LEU A 34 10.26 3.67 2.34
N LYS A 35 11.11 2.80 1.84
CA LYS A 35 12.22 2.24 2.60
C LYS A 35 13.14 3.34 3.13
N LYS A 36 13.48 4.30 2.28
CA LYS A 36 14.31 5.45 2.65
C LYS A 36 13.66 6.30 3.74
N GLN A 37 12.39 6.65 3.57
CA GLN A 37 11.67 7.52 4.52
C GLN A 37 11.48 6.86 5.89
N PHE A 38 11.22 5.56 5.95
CA PHE A 38 10.93 4.87 7.20
C PHE A 38 12.16 4.31 7.91
N ALA A 39 13.32 4.24 7.25
CA ALA A 39 14.50 3.57 7.79
C ALA A 39 14.98 4.13 9.13
N ASN A 40 14.89 5.44 9.34
CA ASN A 40 15.40 6.12 10.53
C ASN A 40 14.31 6.49 11.52
N ASN A 41 13.11 5.99 11.34
CA ASN A 41 11.97 6.28 12.20
C ASN A 41 11.52 5.03 12.93
N SER A 42 11.19 5.19 14.19
CA SER A 42 10.63 4.12 15.00
C SER A 42 9.23 4.48 15.46
N PHE A 43 8.39 3.47 15.57
CA PHE A 43 7.02 3.59 16.05
C PHE A 43 6.82 2.66 17.23
N ASP A 44 6.15 3.15 18.26
CA ASP A 44 5.88 2.37 19.45
C ASP A 44 5.06 1.12 19.09
N GLY A 45 5.59 -0.06 19.43
CA GLY A 45 4.92 -1.33 19.19
C GLY A 45 4.91 -1.83 17.75
N LEU A 46 5.62 -1.15 16.84
CA LEU A 46 5.61 -1.50 15.41
C LEU A 46 7.03 -1.49 14.84
N ASP A 47 7.59 -2.67 14.60
CA ASP A 47 8.93 -2.84 14.05
C ASP A 47 8.93 -3.03 12.53
N LYS A 48 7.86 -3.60 11.99
CA LYS A 48 7.76 -3.96 10.59
C LYS A 48 6.33 -3.84 10.08
N THR A 49 6.19 -3.34 8.87
CA THR A 49 4.92 -3.32 8.14
C THR A 49 5.12 -4.00 6.78
N LYS A 50 4.35 -5.05 6.53
CA LYS A 50 4.32 -5.76 5.25
C LYS A 50 3.05 -5.43 4.52
N ILE A 51 3.17 -5.00 3.29
CA ILE A 51 2.03 -4.64 2.43
C ILE A 51 2.12 -5.43 1.14
N ASN A 52 1.07 -6.16 0.82
CA ASN A 52 0.92 -6.84 -0.46
C ASN A 52 -0.07 -6.06 -1.32
N ILE A 53 0.36 -5.65 -2.49
CA ILE A 53 -0.49 -4.95 -3.44
C ILE A 53 -0.93 -5.95 -4.51
N TYR A 54 -2.23 -6.21 -4.57
CA TYR A 54 -2.83 -7.07 -5.58
C TYR A 54 -3.51 -6.22 -6.64
N ILE A 55 -3.02 -6.33 -7.87
CA ILE A 55 -3.65 -5.73 -9.05
C ILE A 55 -4.15 -6.89 -9.88
N SER A 56 -5.45 -7.16 -9.81
CA SER A 56 -6.04 -8.35 -10.41
C SER A 56 -6.93 -8.01 -11.60
N GLY A 57 -6.81 -8.86 -12.62
CA GLY A 57 -7.78 -8.86 -13.71
C GLY A 57 -9.08 -9.59 -13.35
N ASP A 58 -9.06 -10.39 -12.29
CA ASP A 58 -10.23 -11.08 -11.75
C ASP A 58 -10.39 -10.77 -10.27
N VAL A 59 -11.24 -9.82 -9.98
CA VAL A 59 -11.50 -9.30 -8.63
C VAL A 59 -12.09 -10.36 -7.71
N SER A 60 -12.92 -11.24 -8.25
CA SER A 60 -13.60 -12.26 -7.46
C SER A 60 -12.64 -13.27 -6.83
N GLU A 61 -11.44 -13.41 -7.40
CA GLU A 61 -10.43 -14.34 -6.92
C GLU A 61 -9.65 -13.82 -5.71
N TYR A 62 -9.34 -12.50 -5.67
CA TYR A 62 -8.49 -11.91 -4.65
C TYR A 62 -9.19 -10.90 -3.76
N CYS A 63 -10.08 -10.11 -4.32
CA CYS A 63 -10.80 -9.09 -3.58
C CYS A 63 -12.13 -8.74 -4.24
N THR A 64 -13.11 -8.36 -3.44
CA THR A 64 -14.45 -7.99 -3.93
C THR A 64 -14.56 -6.50 -4.24
N GLU A 65 -13.65 -5.68 -3.72
CA GLU A 65 -13.63 -4.24 -3.91
C GLU A 65 -12.21 -3.71 -3.80
N SER A 66 -11.95 -2.53 -4.36
CA SER A 66 -10.67 -1.87 -4.26
C SER A 66 -10.46 -1.27 -2.86
N GLY A 67 -9.23 -1.35 -2.36
CA GLY A 67 -8.85 -0.79 -1.08
C GLY A 67 -8.13 -1.78 -0.18
N ILE A 68 -8.09 -1.47 1.11
CA ILE A 68 -7.48 -2.33 2.10
C ILE A 68 -8.42 -3.51 2.41
N THR A 69 -7.94 -4.74 2.24
CA THR A 69 -8.72 -5.95 2.47
C THR A 69 -8.28 -6.74 3.69
N LYS A 70 -7.10 -6.40 4.23
CA LYS A 70 -6.53 -7.12 5.35
C LYS A 70 -5.65 -6.19 6.18
N CYS A 71 -5.77 -6.31 7.49
CA CYS A 71 -4.87 -5.66 8.43
C CYS A 71 -4.76 -6.53 9.68
N ARG A 72 -3.61 -7.18 9.86
CA ARG A 72 -3.34 -8.04 11.01
C ARG A 72 -2.12 -7.56 11.76
N TYR A 73 -2.21 -7.59 13.09
CA TYR A 73 -1.07 -7.32 13.96
C TYR A 73 -0.54 -8.62 14.57
N LEU A 74 0.74 -8.89 14.34
CA LEU A 74 1.45 -10.02 14.93
C LEU A 74 2.19 -9.52 16.17
N ARG A 75 1.62 -9.74 17.32
CA ARG A 75 2.07 -9.23 18.63
C ARG A 75 3.53 -9.58 18.94
N LYS A 76 3.92 -10.82 18.74
CA LYS A 76 5.27 -11.29 19.05
C LYS A 76 6.34 -10.66 18.17
N LYS A 77 6.01 -10.40 16.94
CA LYS A 77 6.92 -9.83 15.94
C LYS A 77 6.82 -8.30 15.86
N LYS A 78 5.82 -7.72 16.50
CA LYS A 78 5.48 -6.29 16.36
C LYS A 78 5.36 -5.89 14.89
N GLU A 79 4.58 -6.66 14.16
CA GLU A 79 4.48 -6.57 12.70
C GLU A 79 3.02 -6.43 12.26
N ILE A 80 2.78 -5.52 11.33
CA ILE A 80 1.51 -5.40 10.61
C ILE A 80 1.64 -6.09 9.27
N ILE A 81 0.62 -6.88 8.92
CA ILE A 81 0.45 -7.48 7.59
C ILE A 81 -0.81 -6.92 6.99
N SER A 82 -0.69 -6.33 5.81
CA SER A 82 -1.80 -5.70 5.11
C SER A 82 -1.82 -6.06 3.63
N GLU A 83 -2.98 -5.94 3.03
CA GLU A 83 -3.21 -6.15 1.60
C GLU A 83 -3.99 -4.97 1.02
N PHE A 84 -3.48 -4.42 -0.07
CA PHE A 84 -4.17 -3.42 -0.89
C PHE A 84 -4.62 -4.09 -2.17
N CYS A 85 -5.90 -4.03 -2.48
CA CYS A 85 -6.45 -4.65 -3.68
C CYS A 85 -6.96 -3.58 -4.65
N ILE A 86 -6.55 -3.70 -5.89
CA ILE A 86 -7.00 -2.83 -6.97
C ILE A 86 -7.72 -3.69 -8.00
N ASP A 87 -8.99 -3.34 -8.24
CA ASP A 87 -9.82 -3.96 -9.26
C ASP A 87 -9.33 -3.53 -10.66
N ARG A 88 -9.35 -4.46 -11.61
CA ARG A 88 -9.06 -4.15 -13.01
C ARG A 88 -9.94 -3.04 -13.57
N TYR A 89 -11.21 -2.98 -13.18
CA TYR A 89 -12.16 -1.97 -13.66
C TYR A 89 -11.79 -0.56 -13.22
N TYR A 90 -10.94 -0.43 -12.23
CA TYR A 90 -10.38 0.84 -11.81
C TYR A 90 -9.61 1.55 -12.92
N TRP A 91 -9.05 0.78 -13.86
CA TRP A 91 -8.17 1.28 -14.92
C TRP A 91 -8.79 1.32 -16.32
N THR A 92 -9.90 0.61 -16.55
CA THR A 92 -10.38 0.27 -17.88
C THR A 92 -10.76 1.44 -18.78
N SER A 93 -11.10 2.58 -18.21
CA SER A 93 -11.49 3.77 -18.96
C SER A 93 -10.45 4.88 -18.91
N GLU A 94 -9.29 4.65 -18.27
CA GLU A 94 -8.30 5.69 -18.06
C GLU A 94 -7.24 5.69 -19.16
N PRO A 95 -6.84 6.88 -19.66
CA PRO A 95 -5.67 6.99 -20.51
C PRO A 95 -4.40 6.57 -19.78
N LEU A 96 -3.43 6.02 -20.51
CA LEU A 96 -2.15 5.59 -19.95
C LEU A 96 -1.45 6.71 -19.17
N LEU A 97 -1.59 7.96 -19.60
CA LEU A 97 -1.01 9.13 -18.95
C LEU A 97 -1.54 9.36 -17.53
N ASP A 98 -2.75 8.91 -17.23
CA ASP A 98 -3.39 9.10 -15.93
C ASP A 98 -3.17 7.91 -14.97
N VAL A 99 -2.55 6.84 -15.43
CA VAL A 99 -2.30 5.63 -14.63
C VAL A 99 -1.47 5.96 -13.39
N LYS A 100 -0.40 6.72 -13.57
CA LYS A 100 0.48 7.13 -12.46
C LYS A 100 -0.28 7.89 -11.39
N ARG A 101 -1.01 8.92 -11.79
CA ARG A 101 -1.79 9.75 -10.87
C ARG A 101 -2.82 8.94 -10.12
N LYS A 102 -3.56 8.11 -10.83
CA LYS A 102 -4.62 7.28 -10.28
C LYS A 102 -4.06 6.23 -9.31
N PHE A 103 -2.96 5.60 -9.66
CA PHE A 103 -2.28 4.66 -8.79
C PHE A 103 -1.80 5.32 -7.48
N LEU A 104 -1.15 6.49 -7.58
CA LEU A 104 -0.66 7.19 -6.39
C LEU A 104 -1.79 7.65 -5.47
N LEU A 105 -2.92 8.10 -6.01
CA LEU A 105 -4.09 8.43 -5.21
C LEU A 105 -4.65 7.20 -4.49
N PHE A 106 -4.75 6.08 -5.18
CA PHE A 106 -5.18 4.83 -4.57
C PHE A 106 -4.26 4.41 -3.42
N ILE A 107 -2.96 4.48 -3.64
CA ILE A 107 -1.97 4.11 -2.63
C ILE A 107 -2.05 5.05 -1.42
N GLU A 108 -2.15 6.34 -1.64
CA GLU A 108 -2.29 7.32 -0.56
C GLU A 108 -3.53 7.03 0.29
N ASP A 109 -4.68 6.85 -0.35
CA ASP A 109 -5.94 6.54 0.35
C ASP A 109 -5.85 5.22 1.13
N SER A 110 -5.22 4.21 0.54
CA SER A 110 -5.03 2.91 1.20
C SER A 110 -4.12 3.03 2.43
N PHE A 111 -3.07 3.83 2.37
CA PHE A 111 -2.22 4.09 3.52
C PHE A 111 -2.91 4.88 4.62
N VAL A 112 -3.81 5.80 4.28
CA VAL A 112 -4.63 6.51 5.27
C VAL A 112 -5.50 5.50 6.03
N ASP A 113 -6.19 4.62 5.32
CA ASP A 113 -7.00 3.56 5.92
C ASP A 113 -6.15 2.61 6.76
N LEU A 114 -4.98 2.25 6.27
CA LEU A 114 -4.03 1.41 7.01
C LEU A 114 -3.59 2.07 8.31
N SER A 115 -3.29 3.36 8.29
CA SER A 115 -2.87 4.09 9.49
C SER A 115 -3.94 4.09 10.58
N VAL A 116 -5.19 4.21 10.19
CA VAL A 116 -6.34 4.11 11.12
C VAL A 116 -6.41 2.72 11.73
N CYS A 117 -6.26 1.69 10.91
CA CYS A 117 -6.29 0.30 11.37
C CYS A 117 -5.13 -0.02 12.31
N ILE A 118 -3.91 0.40 11.97
CA ILE A 118 -2.72 0.22 12.82
C ILE A 118 -2.94 0.90 14.17
N LYS A 119 -3.42 2.13 14.16
CA LYS A 119 -3.68 2.87 15.39
C LYS A 119 -4.63 2.12 16.33
N LYS A 120 -5.74 1.58 15.80
CA LYS A 120 -6.69 0.82 16.59
C LYS A 120 -6.05 -0.43 17.20
N LYS A 121 -5.29 -1.18 16.39
CA LYS A 121 -4.66 -2.42 16.83
C LYS A 121 -3.58 -2.19 17.88
N LEU A 122 -2.75 -1.18 17.70
CA LEU A 122 -1.69 -0.84 18.64
C LEU A 122 -2.26 -0.24 19.93
N LYS A 123 -3.33 0.52 19.85
CA LYS A 123 -4.02 1.05 21.03
C LYS A 123 -4.55 -0.09 21.92
N SER A 124 -5.11 -1.14 21.32
CA SER A 124 -5.58 -2.31 22.09
C SER A 124 -4.46 -3.05 22.80
N GLU A 125 -3.23 -2.94 22.29
CA GLU A 125 -2.02 -3.48 22.90
C GLU A 125 -1.30 -2.47 23.80
N ARG A 126 -1.92 -1.29 24.04
CA ARG A 126 -1.40 -0.21 24.86
C ARG A 126 -0.16 0.49 24.33
N TYR A 127 0.01 0.48 23.00
CA TYR A 127 1.04 1.24 22.32
C TYR A 127 0.49 2.58 21.82
N ASP A 128 1.35 3.59 21.83
CA ASP A 128 1.03 4.92 21.34
C ASP A 128 1.63 5.11 19.94
N PHE A 129 0.82 4.79 18.94
CA PHE A 129 1.20 4.89 17.53
C PHE A 129 0.83 6.27 16.99
N ASP A 130 1.84 7.00 16.52
CA ASP A 130 1.63 8.31 15.90
C ASP A 130 1.24 8.16 14.43
N SER A 131 -0.06 8.12 14.18
CA SER A 131 -0.61 7.95 12.84
C SER A 131 -0.35 9.17 11.94
N GLU A 132 -0.21 10.36 12.50
CA GLU A 132 0.07 11.57 11.71
C GLU A 132 1.49 11.54 11.15
N VAL A 133 2.47 11.18 11.97
CA VAL A 133 3.86 11.01 11.51
C VAL A 133 3.94 9.93 10.43
N PHE A 134 3.25 8.82 10.63
CA PHE A 134 3.19 7.73 9.65
C PHE A 134 2.65 8.24 8.30
N LYS A 135 1.52 8.95 8.30
CA LYS A 135 0.92 9.52 7.10
C LYS A 135 1.83 10.55 6.42
N GLU A 136 2.47 11.41 7.17
CA GLU A 136 3.42 12.40 6.62
C GLU A 136 4.58 11.73 5.89
N MET A 137 5.11 10.65 6.44
CA MET A 137 6.20 9.89 5.81
C MET A 137 5.76 9.22 4.52
N VAL A 138 4.53 8.69 4.50
CA VAL A 138 3.94 8.14 3.27
C VAL A 138 3.81 9.22 2.20
N VAL A 139 3.25 10.37 2.54
CA VAL A 139 3.07 11.48 1.60
C VAL A 139 4.43 11.94 1.03
N LYS A 140 5.43 12.10 1.87
CA LYS A 140 6.80 12.44 1.41
C LYS A 140 7.35 11.40 0.44
N SER A 141 7.11 10.13 0.71
CA SER A 141 7.55 9.04 -0.15
C SER A 141 6.89 9.09 -1.53
N LEU A 142 5.59 9.40 -1.57
CA LEU A 142 4.83 9.43 -2.82
C LEU A 142 5.11 10.69 -3.65
N ILE A 143 5.38 11.81 -3.00
CA ILE A 143 5.71 13.08 -3.69
C ILE A 143 7.01 12.95 -4.50
N GLU A 144 7.96 12.14 -4.04
CA GLU A 144 9.22 11.91 -4.75
C GLU A 144 9.05 11.13 -6.07
N LEU A 145 7.90 10.55 -6.32
CA LEU A 145 7.60 9.79 -7.52
C LEU A 145 7.02 10.68 -8.64
#